data_1a4ea38fc764b8bf72234c640942f1f6
#
_entry.id   1a4ea38fc764b8bf72234c640942f1f6
#
_cell.length_a   1.000
_cell.length_b   1.000
_cell.length_c   1.000
_cell.angle_alpha   90.00
_cell.angle_beta   90.00
_cell.angle_gamma   90.00
#
_symmetry.space_group_name_H-M   'P 1'
#
loop_
_entity.id
_entity.type
_entity.pdbx_description
1 polymer ?
#
loop_
_entity_poly.entity_id
_entity_poly.type
_entity_poly.pdbx_seq_one_letter_code
_entity_poly.pdbx_strand_id
1 'polypeptide(L)'
;EVLQSTEYLELKVNPSEWSKKMSPDVIASRYIRNVYQQIFPEAVSASTASSGLAPALQIGRMGIPAKLEDEWNEWYNTVYVPNYETVPGVVRGRRYKTVEGAPAYMTFYEMESVKTSQTEEWFEQQTAHPSNASMREAMQHESDSPGIWQKTFEPS
;
A
#
# COMPACT_ATOMS: atom_id res chain seq x y z
N GLU A 1 -14.40 -6.20 -10.83
CA GLU A 1 -15.15 -6.18 -12.10
C GLU A 1 -14.21 -6.26 -13.31
N VAL A 2 -13.25 -5.33 -13.49
CA VAL A 2 -12.34 -5.33 -14.66
C VAL A 2 -11.55 -6.64 -14.79
N LEU A 3 -11.02 -7.17 -13.70
CA LEU A 3 -10.22 -8.40 -13.70
C LEU A 3 -11.02 -9.66 -14.09
N GLN A 4 -12.34 -9.57 -14.11
CA GLN A 4 -13.27 -10.65 -14.47
C GLN A 4 -13.98 -10.38 -15.79
N SER A 5 -13.67 -9.27 -16.46
CA SER A 5 -14.26 -8.98 -17.77
C SER A 5 -13.76 -9.97 -18.82
N THR A 6 -14.61 -10.27 -19.80
CA THR A 6 -14.28 -11.18 -20.90
C THR A 6 -13.05 -10.69 -21.65
N GLU A 7 -12.97 -9.37 -21.91
CA GLU A 7 -11.84 -8.74 -22.61
C GLU A 7 -10.53 -8.90 -21.86
N TYR A 8 -10.54 -8.72 -20.52
CA TYR A 8 -9.33 -8.89 -19.72
C TYR A 8 -8.88 -10.35 -19.66
N LEU A 9 -9.82 -11.29 -19.53
CA LEU A 9 -9.51 -12.71 -19.52
C LEU A 9 -9.01 -13.18 -20.88
N GLU A 10 -9.56 -12.66 -21.99
CA GLU A 10 -9.11 -12.97 -23.34
C GLU A 10 -7.68 -12.50 -23.57
N LEU A 11 -7.32 -11.30 -23.13
CA LEU A 11 -5.92 -10.81 -23.19
C LEU A 11 -4.93 -11.69 -22.43
N LYS A 12 -5.36 -12.30 -21.34
CA LYS A 12 -4.53 -13.26 -20.60
C LYS A 12 -4.32 -14.57 -21.35
N VAL A 13 -5.36 -15.09 -21.99
CA VAL A 13 -5.34 -16.38 -22.68
C VAL A 13 -4.69 -16.26 -24.07
N ASN A 14 -4.94 -15.16 -24.76
CA ASN A 14 -4.46 -14.89 -26.11
C ASN A 14 -3.60 -13.61 -26.16
N PRO A 15 -2.41 -13.61 -25.51
CA PRO A 15 -1.53 -12.44 -25.55
C PRO A 15 -0.98 -12.22 -26.97
N SER A 16 -0.86 -10.96 -27.37
CA SER A 16 -0.23 -10.60 -28.64
C SER A 16 1.23 -11.05 -28.70
N GLU A 17 1.82 -11.16 -29.90
CA GLU A 17 3.25 -11.49 -30.05
C GLU A 17 4.16 -10.49 -29.34
N TRP A 18 3.76 -9.21 -29.31
CA TRP A 18 4.47 -8.20 -28.51
C TRP A 18 4.36 -8.47 -27.01
N SER A 19 3.17 -8.78 -26.50
CA SER A 19 2.96 -9.11 -25.09
C SER A 19 3.74 -10.33 -24.64
N LYS A 20 3.89 -11.34 -25.53
CA LYS A 20 4.72 -12.51 -25.27
C LYS A 20 6.20 -12.15 -25.15
N LYS A 21 6.72 -11.31 -26.06
CA LYS A 21 8.12 -10.83 -26.04
C LYS A 21 8.41 -9.95 -24.82
N MET A 22 7.44 -9.18 -24.36
CA MET A 22 7.56 -8.26 -23.24
C MET A 22 7.01 -8.85 -21.95
N SER A 23 6.79 -10.16 -21.90
CA SER A 23 6.31 -10.79 -20.67
C SER A 23 7.37 -10.67 -19.56
N PRO A 24 6.97 -10.50 -18.32
CA PRO A 24 7.90 -10.39 -17.18
C PRO A 24 8.90 -11.55 -17.11
N ASP A 25 8.48 -12.76 -17.44
CA ASP A 25 9.33 -13.96 -17.44
C ASP A 25 10.46 -13.90 -18.49
N VAL A 26 10.30 -13.05 -19.50
CA VAL A 26 11.30 -12.87 -20.57
C VAL A 26 12.25 -11.71 -20.28
N ILE A 27 11.73 -10.60 -19.76
CA ILE A 27 12.48 -9.33 -19.67
C ILE A 27 12.93 -8.96 -18.27
N ALA A 28 12.39 -9.58 -17.22
CA ALA A 28 12.65 -9.22 -15.83
C ALA A 28 13.33 -10.36 -15.06
N SER A 29 14.40 -10.04 -14.33
CA SER A 29 15.02 -10.97 -13.38
C SER A 29 14.19 -11.16 -12.10
N ARG A 30 13.35 -10.17 -11.77
CA ARG A 30 12.39 -10.19 -10.66
C ARG A 30 11.14 -9.43 -11.06
N TYR A 31 9.99 -10.03 -10.86
CA TYR A 31 8.70 -9.44 -11.13
C TYR A 31 7.74 -9.66 -9.97
N ILE A 32 7.16 -8.57 -9.47
CA ILE A 32 6.13 -8.61 -8.44
C ILE A 32 4.90 -7.90 -8.99
N ARG A 33 3.79 -8.62 -9.08
CA ARG A 33 2.50 -8.08 -9.46
C ARG A 33 1.46 -8.44 -8.42
N ASN A 34 0.85 -7.43 -7.86
CA ASN A 34 -0.25 -7.59 -6.92
C ASN A 34 -1.45 -6.77 -7.36
N VAL A 35 -2.64 -7.26 -7.07
CA VAL A 35 -3.88 -6.51 -7.18
C VAL A 35 -4.49 -6.38 -5.81
N TYR A 36 -4.82 -5.15 -5.44
CA TYR A 36 -5.30 -4.81 -4.12
C TYR A 36 -6.68 -4.15 -4.19
N GLN A 37 -7.49 -4.42 -3.18
CA GLN A 37 -8.71 -3.68 -2.90
C GLN A 37 -8.49 -2.79 -1.68
N GLN A 38 -8.90 -1.53 -1.78
CA GLN A 38 -8.87 -0.63 -0.63
C GLN A 38 -9.85 -1.12 0.45
N ILE A 39 -9.37 -1.17 1.69
CA ILE A 39 -10.16 -1.56 2.87
C ILE A 39 -10.25 -0.42 3.89
N PHE A 40 -9.38 0.60 3.80
CA PHE A 40 -9.41 1.78 4.66
C PHE A 40 -8.87 3.02 3.92
N PRO A 41 -9.51 4.19 4.04
CA PRO A 41 -10.89 4.33 4.55
C PRO A 41 -11.86 3.53 3.66
N GLU A 42 -13.00 3.09 4.23
CA GLU A 42 -13.98 2.26 3.53
C GLU A 42 -14.58 2.99 2.32
N ALA A 43 -14.80 4.29 2.46
CA ALA A 43 -15.26 5.16 1.40
C ALA A 43 -14.23 6.23 1.06
N VAL A 44 -13.99 6.45 -0.23
CA VAL A 44 -13.14 7.54 -0.72
C VAL A 44 -14.04 8.71 -1.10
N SER A 45 -13.77 9.90 -0.54
CA SER A 45 -14.49 11.11 -0.92
C SER A 45 -14.26 11.45 -2.40
N ALA A 46 -15.20 12.13 -3.04
CA ALA A 46 -15.06 12.56 -4.43
C ALA A 46 -13.81 13.44 -4.65
N SER A 47 -13.50 14.33 -3.69
CA SER A 47 -12.29 15.15 -3.73
C SER A 47 -11.01 14.33 -3.66
N THR A 48 -10.97 13.29 -2.80
CA THR A 48 -9.84 12.36 -2.73
C THR A 48 -9.71 11.52 -4.00
N ALA A 49 -10.82 11.07 -4.58
CA ALA A 49 -10.82 10.28 -5.81
C ALA A 49 -10.31 11.09 -7.01
N SER A 50 -10.59 12.39 -7.05
CA SER A 50 -10.13 13.30 -8.11
C SER A 50 -8.73 13.88 -7.87
N SER A 51 -8.21 13.84 -6.64
CA SER A 51 -6.86 14.28 -6.35
C SER A 51 -5.85 13.25 -6.85
N GLY A 52 -4.78 13.66 -7.51
CA GLY A 52 -3.66 12.78 -7.81
C GLY A 52 -2.96 12.26 -6.54
N LEU A 53 -1.98 11.39 -6.71
CA LEU A 53 -1.11 10.97 -5.62
C LEU A 53 -0.29 12.15 -5.10
N ALA A 54 -0.04 12.17 -3.79
CA ALA A 54 0.82 13.15 -3.14
C ALA A 54 2.28 13.08 -3.68
N PRO A 55 3.10 14.12 -3.46
CA PRO A 55 4.48 14.16 -3.96
C PRO A 55 5.37 13.02 -3.46
N ALA A 56 5.08 12.47 -2.29
CA ALA A 56 5.83 11.36 -1.70
C ALA A 56 4.90 10.29 -1.14
N LEU A 57 5.37 9.04 -1.17
CA LEU A 57 4.66 7.88 -0.64
C LEU A 57 5.58 7.07 0.26
N GLN A 58 5.08 6.59 1.39
CA GLN A 58 5.62 5.41 2.06
C GLN A 58 4.68 4.24 1.81
N ILE A 59 5.23 3.15 1.32
CA ILE A 59 4.48 1.93 1.00
C ILE A 59 4.99 0.80 1.87
N GLY A 60 4.14 0.30 2.76
CA GLY A 60 4.39 -0.90 3.54
C GLY A 60 3.63 -2.09 2.95
N ARG A 61 4.32 -3.21 2.72
CA ARG A 61 3.72 -4.49 2.31
C ARG A 61 4.00 -5.54 3.37
N MET A 62 2.97 -6.18 3.89
CA MET A 62 3.12 -7.08 5.03
C MET A 62 2.06 -8.16 5.08
N GLY A 63 2.40 -9.26 5.74
CA GLY A 63 1.47 -10.26 6.26
C GLY A 63 1.25 -10.11 7.76
N ILE A 64 0.24 -10.82 8.27
CA ILE A 64 -0.06 -10.94 9.69
C ILE A 64 -0.50 -12.38 9.98
N PRO A 65 -0.15 -13.00 11.11
CA PRO A 65 -0.69 -14.30 11.50
C PRO A 65 -2.22 -14.28 11.57
N ALA A 66 -2.88 -15.27 10.97
CA ALA A 66 -4.34 -15.33 10.86
C ALA A 66 -5.07 -15.16 12.20
N LYS A 67 -4.49 -15.66 13.29
CA LYS A 67 -5.05 -15.54 14.64
C LYS A 67 -5.12 -14.10 15.19
N LEU A 68 -4.37 -13.17 14.59
CA LEU A 68 -4.30 -11.76 15.00
C LEU A 68 -4.93 -10.84 13.95
N GLU A 69 -5.41 -11.39 12.83
CA GLU A 69 -5.81 -10.60 11.66
C GLU A 69 -6.90 -9.57 11.98
N ASP A 70 -7.95 -9.99 12.69
CA ASP A 70 -9.09 -9.12 13.01
C ASP A 70 -8.68 -8.00 13.98
N GLU A 71 -8.03 -8.35 15.09
CA GLU A 71 -7.55 -7.39 16.09
C GLU A 71 -6.53 -6.41 15.50
N TRP A 72 -5.62 -6.91 14.65
CA TRP A 72 -4.64 -6.09 13.96
C TRP A 72 -5.29 -5.13 12.96
N ASN A 73 -6.30 -5.56 12.21
CA ASN A 73 -7.04 -4.70 11.29
C ASN A 73 -7.78 -3.59 12.03
N GLU A 74 -8.44 -3.91 13.13
CA GLU A 74 -9.11 -2.92 13.96
C GLU A 74 -8.11 -1.90 14.53
N TRP A 75 -7.04 -2.36 15.17
CA TRP A 75 -5.99 -1.48 15.67
C TRP A 75 -5.40 -0.60 14.56
N TYR A 76 -5.13 -1.15 13.40
CA TYR A 76 -4.52 -0.42 12.29
C TYR A 76 -5.43 0.70 11.78
N ASN A 77 -6.74 0.44 11.70
CA ASN A 77 -7.73 1.39 11.20
C ASN A 77 -8.10 2.45 12.24
N THR A 78 -8.14 2.10 13.53
CA THR A 78 -8.65 2.99 14.58
C THR A 78 -7.56 3.72 15.36
N VAL A 79 -6.34 3.19 15.34
CA VAL A 79 -5.20 3.72 16.11
C VAL A 79 -4.04 4.10 15.18
N TYR A 80 -3.51 3.12 14.45
CA TYR A 80 -2.19 3.30 13.82
C TYR A 80 -2.23 4.29 12.66
N VAL A 81 -3.13 4.13 11.69
CA VAL A 81 -3.26 5.08 10.58
C VAL A 81 -3.69 6.46 11.08
N PRO A 82 -4.75 6.61 11.91
CA PRO A 82 -5.14 7.92 12.43
C PRO A 82 -4.01 8.66 13.16
N ASN A 83 -3.19 7.96 13.94
CA ASN A 83 -2.05 8.59 14.61
C ASN A 83 -1.02 9.14 13.60
N TYR A 84 -0.68 8.38 12.57
CA TYR A 84 0.23 8.87 11.53
C TYR A 84 -0.36 10.04 10.72
N GLU A 85 -1.67 10.11 10.56
CA GLU A 85 -2.34 11.25 9.90
C GLU A 85 -2.26 12.55 10.71
N THR A 86 -1.89 12.50 11.99
CA THR A 86 -1.62 13.70 12.80
C THR A 86 -0.22 14.28 12.58
N VAL A 87 0.68 13.54 11.96
CA VAL A 87 2.07 13.98 11.71
C VAL A 87 2.09 15.08 10.66
N PRO A 88 2.73 16.24 10.93
CA PRO A 88 2.86 17.31 9.96
C PRO A 88 3.48 16.83 8.64
N GLY A 89 2.83 17.14 7.52
CA GLY A 89 3.24 16.71 6.19
C GLY A 89 2.72 15.34 5.76
N VAL A 90 1.97 14.63 6.60
CA VAL A 90 1.17 13.47 6.18
C VAL A 90 -0.15 13.98 5.60
N VAL A 91 -0.44 13.58 4.38
CA VAL A 91 -1.66 13.99 3.66
C VAL A 91 -2.82 13.05 3.98
N ARG A 92 -2.54 11.72 3.98
CA ARG A 92 -3.53 10.68 4.30
C ARG A 92 -2.89 9.29 4.37
N GLY A 93 -3.55 8.38 5.10
CA GLY A 93 -3.24 6.95 5.11
C GLY A 93 -4.30 6.15 4.36
N ARG A 94 -3.88 5.11 3.67
CA ARG A 94 -4.79 4.14 3.02
C ARG A 94 -4.30 2.73 3.22
N ARG A 95 -5.23 1.80 3.38
CA ARG A 95 -4.92 0.38 3.51
C ARG A 95 -5.63 -0.44 2.46
N TYR A 96 -4.97 -1.52 2.10
CA TYR A 96 -5.42 -2.40 1.03
C TYR A 96 -5.25 -3.86 1.44
N LYS A 97 -6.18 -4.71 1.00
CA LYS A 97 -6.07 -6.17 1.08
C LYS A 97 -5.86 -6.75 -0.31
N THR A 98 -4.99 -7.73 -0.41
CA THR A 98 -4.67 -8.41 -1.67
C THR A 98 -5.86 -9.20 -2.19
N VAL A 99 -6.18 -9.00 -3.45
CA VAL A 99 -7.12 -9.81 -4.25
C VAL A 99 -6.36 -10.85 -5.07
N GLU A 100 -5.17 -10.48 -5.57
CA GLU A 100 -4.29 -11.35 -6.36
C GLU A 100 -2.84 -11.04 -5.98
N GLY A 101 -2.04 -12.06 -5.66
CA GLY A 101 -0.64 -11.94 -5.26
C GLY A 101 -0.40 -12.02 -3.75
N ALA A 102 0.74 -11.54 -3.29
CA ALA A 102 1.18 -11.52 -1.88
C ALA A 102 2.13 -10.34 -1.64
N PRO A 103 2.29 -9.87 -0.40
CA PRO A 103 1.65 -10.30 0.84
C PRO A 103 0.19 -9.84 0.97
N ALA A 104 -0.49 -10.26 2.04
CA ALA A 104 -1.93 -10.04 2.22
C ALA A 104 -2.34 -8.57 2.33
N TYR A 105 -1.47 -7.70 2.84
CA TYR A 105 -1.78 -6.30 3.12
C TYR A 105 -0.76 -5.33 2.56
N MET A 106 -1.26 -4.13 2.24
CA MET A 106 -0.46 -2.98 1.85
C MET A 106 -1.01 -1.73 2.51
N THR A 107 -0.12 -0.85 2.97
CA THR A 107 -0.48 0.47 3.51
C THR A 107 0.27 1.54 2.75
N PHE A 108 -0.43 2.61 2.39
CA PHE A 108 0.11 3.84 1.83
C PHE A 108 -0.02 4.96 2.84
N TYR A 109 1.07 5.67 3.08
CA TYR A 109 1.05 7.01 3.63
C TYR A 109 1.45 7.97 2.52
N GLU A 110 0.53 8.83 2.14
CA GLU A 110 0.78 9.94 1.22
C GLU A 110 1.31 11.13 1.99
N MET A 111 2.40 11.72 1.50
CA MET A 111 3.15 12.74 2.22
C MET A 111 3.51 13.90 1.29
N GLU A 112 3.67 15.09 1.85
CA GLU A 112 4.13 16.28 1.12
C GLU A 112 5.59 16.14 0.67
N SER A 113 6.40 15.38 1.41
CA SER A 113 7.81 15.18 1.14
C SER A 113 8.30 13.83 1.67
N VAL A 114 9.32 13.27 1.03
CA VAL A 114 10.05 12.09 1.54
C VAL A 114 10.68 12.35 2.92
N LYS A 115 10.92 13.60 3.28
CA LYS A 115 11.47 13.99 4.59
C LYS A 115 10.47 13.81 5.72
N THR A 116 9.17 13.82 5.44
CA THR A 116 8.12 13.63 6.46
C THR A 116 8.32 12.33 7.24
N SER A 117 8.71 11.25 6.58
CA SER A 117 8.97 9.96 7.24
C SER A 117 10.28 9.91 8.04
N GLN A 118 11.04 10.99 8.08
CA GLN A 118 12.32 11.12 8.80
C GLN A 118 12.23 12.08 9.98
N THR A 119 11.05 12.64 10.26
CA THR A 119 10.83 13.56 11.38
C THR A 119 10.70 12.83 12.71
N GLU A 120 10.95 13.53 13.80
CA GLU A 120 10.79 13.00 15.15
C GLU A 120 9.33 12.61 15.41
N GLU A 121 8.39 13.45 14.99
CA GLU A 121 6.94 13.22 15.11
C GLU A 121 6.50 11.95 14.39
N TRP A 122 7.11 11.63 13.26
CA TRP A 122 6.88 10.36 12.56
C TRP A 122 7.32 9.17 13.39
N PHE A 123 8.51 9.22 13.97
CA PHE A 123 9.06 8.12 14.79
C PHE A 123 8.32 7.95 16.10
N GLU A 124 7.85 9.03 16.72
CA GLU A 124 7.04 9.00 17.94
C GLU A 124 5.77 8.15 17.76
N GLN A 125 5.15 8.14 16.56
CA GLN A 125 3.97 7.34 16.31
C GLN A 125 4.21 5.84 16.45
N GLN A 126 5.44 5.37 16.36
CA GLN A 126 5.77 3.96 16.55
C GLN A 126 5.47 3.47 17.95
N THR A 127 5.51 4.35 18.94
CA THR A 127 5.32 4.04 20.36
C THR A 127 4.18 4.84 21.01
N ALA A 128 3.47 5.66 20.24
CA ALA A 128 2.43 6.56 20.74
C ALA A 128 1.23 5.85 21.41
N HIS A 129 1.04 4.55 21.17
CA HIS A 129 -0.03 3.77 21.79
C HIS A 129 0.54 2.45 22.37
N PRO A 130 0.04 2.00 23.54
CA PRO A 130 0.55 0.80 24.22
C PRO A 130 0.56 -0.47 23.37
N SER A 131 -0.44 -0.67 22.49
CA SER A 131 -0.53 -1.83 21.60
C SER A 131 0.41 -1.77 20.41
N ASN A 132 1.05 -0.63 20.11
CA ASN A 132 1.88 -0.49 18.93
C ASN A 132 3.05 -1.47 18.90
N ALA A 133 3.70 -1.71 20.04
CA ALA A 133 4.85 -2.61 20.11
C ALA A 133 4.49 -4.03 19.69
N SER A 134 3.46 -4.64 20.29
CA SER A 134 3.04 -6.01 20.00
C SER A 134 2.48 -6.18 18.60
N MET A 135 1.68 -5.23 18.14
CA MET A 135 1.07 -5.29 16.79
C MET A 135 2.11 -5.10 15.68
N ARG A 136 3.10 -4.23 15.89
CA ARG A 136 4.21 -4.04 14.96
C ARG A 136 5.14 -5.25 14.92
N GLU A 137 5.43 -5.86 16.07
CA GLU A 137 6.24 -7.08 16.15
C GLU A 137 5.59 -8.25 15.40
N ALA A 138 4.25 -8.32 15.41
CA ALA A 138 3.52 -9.35 14.70
C ALA A 138 3.52 -9.20 13.17
N MET A 139 3.85 -8.01 12.65
CA MET A 139 3.89 -7.75 11.20
C MET A 139 5.05 -8.46 10.53
N GLN A 140 4.76 -9.15 9.44
CA GLN A 140 5.73 -9.84 8.60
C GLN A 140 5.95 -9.02 7.33
N HIS A 141 6.89 -8.09 7.37
CA HIS A 141 7.23 -7.25 6.23
C HIS A 141 7.96 -8.01 5.13
N GLU A 142 7.71 -7.66 3.88
CA GLU A 142 8.55 -8.06 2.75
C GLU A 142 9.94 -7.44 2.87
N SER A 143 10.94 -8.07 2.25
CA SER A 143 12.36 -7.68 2.38
C SER A 143 12.67 -6.26 1.88
N ASP A 144 11.84 -5.72 1.01
CA ASP A 144 11.94 -4.37 0.43
C ASP A 144 10.85 -3.42 0.97
N SER A 145 10.29 -3.72 2.15
CA SER A 145 9.18 -3.01 2.75
C SER A 145 9.49 -2.63 4.23
N PRO A 146 9.13 -1.43 4.68
CA PRO A 146 8.52 -0.34 3.89
C PRO A 146 9.51 0.36 2.95
N GLY A 147 9.03 0.80 1.79
CA GLY A 147 9.78 1.64 0.85
C GLY A 147 9.27 3.08 0.84
N ILE A 148 10.14 4.04 0.50
CA ILE A 148 9.80 5.45 0.36
C ILE A 148 10.03 5.85 -1.09
N TRP A 149 9.04 6.53 -1.66
CA TRP A 149 8.98 6.87 -3.08
C TRP A 149 8.70 8.35 -3.26
N GLN A 150 9.39 8.97 -4.19
CA GLN A 150 9.15 10.34 -4.59
C GLN A 150 8.58 10.36 -6.00
N LYS A 151 7.54 11.17 -6.21
CA LYS A 151 7.01 11.45 -7.53
C LYS A 151 8.03 12.25 -8.33
N THR A 152 8.42 11.74 -9.48
CA THR A 152 9.43 12.37 -10.36
C THR A 152 8.84 12.97 -11.64
N PHE A 153 7.53 12.78 -11.85
CA PHE A 153 6.82 13.20 -13.06
C PHE A 153 5.46 13.81 -12.70
N GLU A 154 5.18 14.98 -13.24
CA GLU A 154 3.85 15.59 -13.22
C GLU A 154 3.20 15.33 -14.59
N PRO A 155 2.05 14.61 -14.64
CA PRO A 155 1.31 14.49 -15.90
C PRO A 155 0.86 15.89 -16.35
N SER A 156 1.16 16.22 -17.58
CA SER A 156 0.70 17.46 -18.26
C SER A 156 -0.80 17.43 -18.51
#